data_ea63c3e3250d27971970107a66c87b8b
#
_entry.id   ea63c3e3250d27971970107a66c87b8b
#
_cell.length_a   1.000
_cell.length_b   1.000
_cell.length_c   1.000
_cell.angle_alpha   90.00
_cell.angle_beta   90.00
_cell.angle_gamma   90.00
#
_symmetry.space_group_name_H-M   'P 1'
#
loop_
_entity.id
_entity.type
_entity.pdbx_description
1 polymer ?
#
loop_
_entity_poly.entity_id
_entity_poly.type
_entity_poly.pdbx_seq_one_letter_code
_entity_poly.pdbx_strand_id
1 'polypeptide(L)'
;MRESGILMPVSSLPGPYGIGCFGKEAFEFVDFLVQAGQKIWQILPLSPTGYGDSPYQSCSAFAGNPYFIDLDTLKEEGLLTAAQLKAEKWGTDPKEVDYGTLYVSRFKVLRTAYAAWRKQCAGLYGCAYYFPDDYYAFTLANEEWLDDYALYMALKAANGMKNWVEWDKPYRLRDRKALAAFAAENEEEIGFWKFVQYKFAAQWQAVKAYANKKDVQILGDIPIYVSADSVDAWVGGALFELDADGGFARVAGCPPDYFSADGQLWGNPLYNWEYHKKTGYAWWVRRVRHALGIYDLLRIDHFRGFDTYWAIPADSTTARTGKWENGPGMELFDALEAALGKLPIIAEDLGELFPSVRKLLADSTFPGMKVLQFAFSGGDSEYLPHNHVKNSVVYPGTHDNTTLTDWWENGASEKEKAAAAAYLHLTGVKPTAKELAAIRTDDVRIALLRAALGSVADRAIIPMYDWLGLGAEAHLNTPGKLGGNWAWRAADGFAAKALAKTIHDECSVYCRV
;
A
#
# COMPACT_ATOMS: atom_id res chain seq x y z
N MET A 1 -11.05 6.75 22.13
CA MET A 1 -9.85 6.32 22.89
C MET A 1 -8.65 6.78 22.11
N ARG A 2 -7.55 7.19 22.75
CA ARG A 2 -6.32 7.56 22.03
C ARG A 2 -5.51 6.28 21.81
N GLU A 3 -5.11 6.05 20.56
CA GLU A 3 -4.43 4.81 20.15
C GLU A 3 -3.09 5.14 19.51
N SER A 4 -2.16 4.20 19.58
CA SER A 4 -0.92 4.25 18.79
C SER A 4 -0.78 3.01 17.91
N GLY A 5 0.02 3.17 16.86
CA GLY A 5 0.33 2.11 15.93
C GLY A 5 1.70 2.29 15.27
N ILE A 6 2.12 1.25 14.59
CA ILE A 6 3.38 1.22 13.85
C ILE A 6 3.10 1.01 12.37
N LEU A 7 3.71 1.86 11.51
CA LEU A 7 3.78 1.63 10.08
C LEU A 7 4.98 0.70 9.80
N MET A 8 4.69 -0.48 9.27
CA MET A 8 5.68 -1.47 8.87
C MET A 8 5.14 -2.26 7.66
N PRO A 9 5.65 -2.02 6.45
CA PRO A 9 5.25 -2.80 5.28
C PRO A 9 5.54 -4.28 5.48
N VAL A 10 4.66 -5.15 4.98
CA VAL A 10 4.92 -6.61 5.01
C VAL A 10 6.22 -6.94 4.28
N SER A 11 6.47 -6.30 3.13
CA SER A 11 7.73 -6.45 2.37
C SER A 11 8.99 -6.16 3.18
N SER A 12 8.88 -5.27 4.18
CA SER A 12 10.00 -4.82 5.02
C SER A 12 10.27 -5.73 6.23
N LEU A 13 9.42 -6.74 6.48
CA LEU A 13 9.73 -7.75 7.50
C LEU A 13 10.98 -8.56 7.10
N PRO A 14 11.79 -9.01 8.06
CA PRO A 14 12.90 -9.93 7.77
C PRO A 14 12.38 -11.27 7.24
N GLY A 15 13.27 -12.15 6.90
CA GLY A 15 12.92 -13.51 6.46
C GLY A 15 13.90 -14.04 5.40
N PRO A 16 13.97 -15.36 5.22
CA PRO A 16 15.03 -16.01 4.45
C PRO A 16 14.88 -15.90 2.93
N TYR A 17 13.71 -15.47 2.43
CA TYR A 17 13.37 -15.55 1.00
C TYR A 17 13.32 -14.19 0.30
N GLY A 18 14.19 -13.26 0.69
CA GLY A 18 14.46 -11.99 0.00
C GLY A 18 13.39 -10.91 0.14
N ILE A 19 12.26 -11.18 0.77
CA ILE A 19 11.19 -10.23 1.07
C ILE A 19 10.41 -10.70 2.29
N GLY A 20 9.84 -9.79 3.05
CA GLY A 20 8.90 -10.14 4.12
C GLY A 20 7.64 -10.80 3.56
N CYS A 21 7.08 -11.75 4.30
CA CYS A 21 5.92 -12.54 3.89
C CYS A 21 5.03 -12.89 5.09
N PHE A 22 3.93 -13.63 4.84
CA PHE A 22 2.94 -14.02 5.85
C PHE A 22 3.37 -15.22 6.71
N GLY A 23 4.68 -15.35 6.92
CA GLY A 23 5.29 -16.41 7.69
C GLY A 23 5.50 -16.03 9.16
N LYS A 24 6.38 -16.77 9.79
CA LYS A 24 6.73 -16.64 11.21
C LYS A 24 6.99 -15.19 11.64
N GLU A 25 7.71 -14.43 10.83
CA GLU A 25 8.13 -13.06 11.17
C GLU A 25 6.94 -12.10 11.24
N ALA A 26 5.87 -12.34 10.47
CA ALA A 26 4.63 -11.56 10.56
C ALA A 26 3.89 -11.82 11.89
N PHE A 27 3.82 -13.07 12.34
CA PHE A 27 3.24 -13.41 13.64
C PHE A 27 4.08 -12.88 14.80
N GLU A 28 5.41 -12.99 14.72
CA GLU A 28 6.33 -12.42 15.73
C GLU A 28 6.23 -10.90 15.79
N PHE A 29 5.99 -10.23 14.65
CA PHE A 29 5.77 -8.78 14.65
C PHE A 29 4.45 -8.41 15.31
N VAL A 30 3.38 -9.17 15.13
CA VAL A 30 2.14 -8.98 15.90
C VAL A 30 2.40 -9.14 17.41
N ASP A 31 3.18 -10.14 17.83
CA ASP A 31 3.55 -10.32 19.23
C ASP A 31 4.38 -9.14 19.78
N PHE A 32 5.26 -8.60 18.97
CA PHE A 32 6.02 -7.39 19.29
C PHE A 32 5.09 -6.18 19.47
N LEU A 33 4.11 -5.97 18.57
CA LEU A 33 3.13 -4.88 18.69
C LEU A 33 2.35 -4.95 20.01
N VAL A 34 1.90 -6.15 20.39
CA VAL A 34 1.21 -6.37 21.67
C VAL A 34 2.12 -6.02 22.85
N GLN A 35 3.39 -6.49 22.84
CA GLN A 35 4.36 -6.16 23.88
C GLN A 35 4.67 -4.67 23.95
N ALA A 36 4.64 -3.98 22.81
CA ALA A 36 4.84 -2.54 22.69
C ALA A 36 3.58 -1.71 22.98
N GLY A 37 2.45 -2.34 23.35
CA GLY A 37 1.19 -1.66 23.63
C GLY A 37 0.51 -1.06 22.41
N GLN A 38 0.89 -1.49 21.20
CA GLN A 38 0.37 -0.94 19.95
C GLN A 38 -0.97 -1.58 19.57
N LYS A 39 -1.90 -0.77 19.08
CA LYS A 39 -3.24 -1.19 18.67
C LYS A 39 -3.43 -1.28 17.15
N ILE A 40 -2.50 -0.70 16.39
CA ILE A 40 -2.62 -0.61 14.93
C ILE A 40 -1.30 -1.03 14.28
N TRP A 41 -1.40 -1.97 13.35
CA TRP A 41 -0.36 -2.26 12.38
C TRP A 41 -0.75 -1.63 11.04
N GLN A 42 -0.10 -0.53 10.66
CA GLN A 42 -0.27 0.04 9.33
C GLN A 42 0.66 -0.65 8.34
N ILE A 43 0.10 -1.09 7.23
CA ILE A 43 0.80 -1.70 6.11
C ILE A 43 0.56 -0.89 4.83
N LEU A 44 1.36 -1.16 3.80
CA LEU A 44 1.15 -0.64 2.45
C LEU A 44 0.20 -1.57 1.66
N PRO A 45 -0.28 -1.16 0.46
CA PRO A 45 -1.15 -2.01 -0.35
C PRO A 45 -0.57 -3.41 -0.55
N LEU A 46 -1.40 -4.44 -0.35
CA LEU A 46 -1.01 -5.83 -0.52
C LEU A 46 -1.17 -6.34 -1.96
N SER A 47 -1.49 -5.45 -2.89
CA SER A 47 -1.70 -5.77 -4.30
C SER A 47 -0.39 -6.12 -5.03
N PRO A 48 -0.44 -6.91 -6.14
CA PRO A 48 0.75 -7.23 -6.92
C PRO A 48 1.46 -6.00 -7.41
N THR A 49 2.79 -5.98 -7.30
CA THR A 49 3.62 -4.91 -7.87
C THR A 49 3.91 -5.18 -9.35
N GLY A 50 3.97 -4.11 -10.14
CA GLY A 50 4.36 -4.15 -11.54
C GLY A 50 5.77 -3.57 -11.76
N TYR A 51 6.01 -3.01 -12.95
CA TYR A 51 7.25 -2.30 -13.26
C TYR A 51 7.44 -1.09 -12.33
N GLY A 52 8.61 -0.99 -11.71
CA GLY A 52 8.94 0.05 -10.72
C GLY A 52 8.61 -0.36 -9.27
N ASP A 53 8.13 -1.59 -9.05
CA ASP A 53 7.96 -2.25 -7.74
C ASP A 53 7.02 -1.52 -6.75
N SER A 54 6.32 -0.47 -7.22
CA SER A 54 5.41 0.32 -6.40
C SER A 54 4.15 -0.48 -6.05
N PRO A 55 3.77 -0.58 -4.77
CA PRO A 55 2.52 -1.18 -4.35
C PRO A 55 1.29 -0.37 -4.76
N TYR A 56 1.48 0.90 -5.18
CA TYR A 56 0.41 1.80 -5.66
C TYR A 56 0.18 1.68 -7.18
N GLN A 57 1.05 0.98 -7.91
CA GLN A 57 0.94 0.74 -9.36
C GLN A 57 0.70 -0.76 -9.62
N SER A 58 -0.45 -1.26 -9.15
CA SER A 58 -0.78 -2.68 -9.23
C SER A 58 -1.50 -3.04 -10.52
N CYS A 59 -1.24 -4.26 -11.01
CA CYS A 59 -1.99 -4.85 -12.11
C CYS A 59 -3.42 -5.30 -11.74
N SER A 60 -3.82 -5.18 -10.48
CA SER A 60 -5.19 -5.45 -10.01
C SER A 60 -5.50 -4.68 -8.72
N ALA A 61 -6.73 -4.16 -8.63
CA ALA A 61 -7.27 -3.55 -7.41
C ALA A 61 -7.78 -4.58 -6.38
N PHE A 62 -7.82 -5.88 -6.75
CA PHE A 62 -8.40 -6.96 -5.93
C PHE A 62 -7.40 -8.06 -5.58
N ALA A 63 -6.48 -8.38 -6.49
CA ALA A 63 -5.53 -9.46 -6.30
C ALA A 63 -4.47 -9.14 -5.23
N GLY A 64 -4.03 -10.18 -4.53
CA GLY A 64 -2.92 -10.11 -3.59
C GLY A 64 -1.58 -10.40 -4.24
N ASN A 65 -0.50 -9.81 -3.69
CA ASN A 65 0.86 -9.95 -4.19
C ASN A 65 1.44 -11.35 -3.88
N PRO A 66 1.74 -12.17 -4.89
CA PRO A 66 2.31 -13.51 -4.68
C PRO A 66 3.65 -13.51 -3.92
N TYR A 67 4.35 -12.39 -3.88
CA TYR A 67 5.60 -12.27 -3.11
C TYR A 67 5.40 -12.45 -1.61
N PHE A 68 4.20 -12.18 -1.08
CA PHE A 68 3.91 -12.30 0.34
C PHE A 68 3.52 -13.70 0.79
N ILE A 69 3.36 -14.65 -0.13
CA ILE A 69 3.09 -16.06 0.21
C ILE A 69 4.32 -16.63 0.93
N ASP A 70 4.16 -17.12 2.13
CA ASP A 70 5.24 -17.77 2.86
C ASP A 70 5.58 -19.15 2.29
N LEU A 71 6.86 -19.35 1.99
CA LEU A 71 7.35 -20.58 1.35
C LEU A 71 7.61 -21.69 2.36
N ASP A 72 7.86 -21.37 3.63
CA ASP A 72 7.97 -22.40 4.66
C ASP A 72 6.62 -23.04 4.95
N THR A 73 5.54 -22.28 4.96
CA THR A 73 4.18 -22.81 5.03
C THR A 73 3.89 -23.76 3.86
N LEU A 74 4.27 -23.39 2.63
CA LEU A 74 4.10 -24.31 1.48
C LEU A 74 4.97 -25.57 1.60
N LYS A 75 6.13 -25.49 2.22
CA LYS A 75 6.99 -26.64 2.53
C LYS A 75 6.32 -27.54 3.59
N GLU A 76 5.73 -26.98 4.62
CA GLU A 76 4.99 -27.72 5.67
C GLU A 76 3.75 -28.43 5.09
N GLU A 77 3.09 -27.82 4.12
CA GLU A 77 2.01 -28.45 3.34
C GLU A 77 2.51 -29.56 2.39
N GLY A 78 3.83 -29.80 2.30
CA GLY A 78 4.43 -30.81 1.42
C GLY A 78 4.46 -30.41 -0.06
N LEU A 79 4.25 -29.13 -0.38
CA LEU A 79 4.25 -28.60 -1.76
C LEU A 79 5.67 -28.22 -2.23
N LEU A 80 6.58 -27.99 -1.30
CA LEU A 80 7.98 -27.66 -1.54
C LEU A 80 8.91 -28.49 -0.66
N THR A 81 10.16 -28.59 -1.05
CA THR A 81 11.22 -29.20 -0.26
C THR A 81 12.28 -28.15 0.11
N ALA A 82 12.99 -28.38 1.22
CA ALA A 82 14.10 -27.53 1.62
C ALA A 82 15.20 -27.46 0.54
N ALA A 83 15.43 -28.54 -0.21
CA ALA A 83 16.40 -28.56 -1.30
C ALA A 83 16.01 -27.64 -2.46
N GLN A 84 14.72 -27.57 -2.82
CA GLN A 84 14.21 -26.67 -3.86
C GLN A 84 14.38 -25.20 -3.44
N LEU A 85 14.05 -24.86 -2.19
CA LEU A 85 14.21 -23.50 -1.66
C LEU A 85 15.69 -23.06 -1.59
N LYS A 86 16.57 -23.97 -1.19
CA LYS A 86 18.02 -23.72 -1.11
C LYS A 86 18.68 -23.57 -2.49
N ALA A 87 18.10 -24.14 -3.55
CA ALA A 87 18.63 -24.05 -4.91
C ALA A 87 18.41 -22.68 -5.56
N GLU A 88 17.52 -21.84 -5.02
CA GLU A 88 17.20 -20.54 -5.59
C GLU A 88 17.99 -19.41 -4.92
N LYS A 89 18.07 -18.28 -5.60
CA LYS A 89 18.66 -17.03 -5.10
C LYS A 89 17.54 -16.11 -4.61
N TRP A 90 17.79 -15.41 -3.51
CA TRP A 90 16.81 -14.54 -2.85
C TRP A 90 17.29 -13.09 -2.68
N GLY A 91 18.34 -12.69 -3.39
CA GLY A 91 19.05 -11.44 -3.24
C GLY A 91 20.39 -11.61 -2.51
N THR A 92 21.16 -10.54 -2.43
CA THR A 92 22.50 -10.54 -1.82
C THR A 92 22.56 -9.79 -0.50
N ASP A 93 21.71 -8.79 -0.29
CA ASP A 93 21.59 -8.04 0.95
C ASP A 93 20.29 -8.41 1.68
N PRO A 94 20.36 -8.94 2.92
CA PRO A 94 19.16 -9.26 3.68
C PRO A 94 18.35 -8.02 4.11
N LYS A 95 18.91 -6.82 4.01
CA LYS A 95 18.26 -5.55 4.36
C LYS A 95 17.55 -4.89 3.18
N GLU A 96 17.63 -5.48 2.01
CA GLU A 96 17.00 -4.95 0.79
C GLU A 96 16.25 -6.03 0.03
N VAL A 97 15.16 -5.62 -0.63
CA VAL A 97 14.43 -6.46 -1.57
C VAL A 97 15.07 -6.34 -2.96
N ASP A 98 15.63 -7.43 -3.47
CA ASP A 98 16.06 -7.53 -4.87
C ASP A 98 14.90 -8.04 -5.74
N TYR A 99 14.03 -7.13 -6.17
CA TYR A 99 12.85 -7.46 -6.96
C TYR A 99 13.18 -8.19 -8.27
N GLY A 100 14.31 -7.85 -8.92
CA GLY A 100 14.76 -8.53 -10.13
C GLY A 100 15.06 -10.01 -9.91
N THR A 101 15.77 -10.34 -8.83
CA THR A 101 16.02 -11.73 -8.42
C THR A 101 14.73 -12.42 -7.99
N LEU A 102 13.86 -11.75 -7.23
CA LEU A 102 12.59 -12.32 -6.76
C LEU A 102 11.64 -12.64 -7.91
N TYR A 103 11.55 -11.78 -8.91
CA TYR A 103 10.69 -11.99 -10.08
C TYR A 103 10.97 -13.36 -10.75
N VAL A 104 12.24 -13.76 -10.82
CA VAL A 104 12.61 -15.06 -11.38
C VAL A 104 12.42 -16.19 -10.38
N SER A 105 13.04 -16.09 -9.21
CA SER A 105 13.12 -17.19 -8.24
C SER A 105 11.78 -17.48 -7.60
N ARG A 106 11.01 -16.47 -7.24
CA ARG A 106 9.73 -16.60 -6.53
C ARG A 106 8.69 -17.31 -7.39
N PHE A 107 8.49 -16.86 -8.61
CA PHE A 107 7.50 -17.49 -9.50
C PHE A 107 7.90 -18.91 -9.91
N LYS A 108 9.19 -19.19 -10.09
CA LYS A 108 9.68 -20.56 -10.34
C LYS A 108 9.30 -21.51 -9.20
N VAL A 109 9.51 -21.08 -7.96
CA VAL A 109 9.18 -21.88 -6.77
C VAL A 109 7.66 -22.01 -6.60
N LEU A 110 6.89 -20.95 -6.79
CA LEU A 110 5.42 -21.02 -6.72
C LEU A 110 4.82 -21.94 -7.80
N ARG A 111 5.39 -21.98 -9.01
CA ARG A 111 4.99 -22.95 -10.05
C ARG A 111 5.30 -24.38 -9.65
N THR A 112 6.44 -24.60 -8.99
CA THR A 112 6.79 -25.92 -8.43
C THR A 112 5.76 -26.34 -7.36
N ALA A 113 5.38 -25.43 -6.47
CA ALA A 113 4.36 -25.67 -5.46
C ALA A 113 2.99 -25.99 -6.09
N TYR A 114 2.60 -25.22 -7.13
CA TYR A 114 1.36 -25.48 -7.87
C TYR A 114 1.32 -26.87 -8.50
N ALA A 115 2.39 -27.28 -9.18
CA ALA A 115 2.47 -28.62 -9.78
C ALA A 115 2.39 -29.73 -8.71
N ALA A 116 3.03 -29.54 -7.55
CA ALA A 116 2.92 -30.46 -6.43
C ALA A 116 1.49 -30.53 -5.87
N TRP A 117 0.84 -29.38 -5.69
CA TRP A 117 -0.55 -29.29 -5.23
C TRP A 117 -1.53 -29.97 -6.19
N ARG A 118 -1.40 -29.73 -7.50
CA ARG A 118 -2.19 -30.42 -8.52
C ARG A 118 -2.06 -31.95 -8.42
N LYS A 119 -0.81 -32.43 -8.23
CA LYS A 119 -0.53 -33.85 -8.05
C LYS A 119 -1.15 -34.43 -6.77
N GLN A 120 -1.09 -33.67 -5.65
CA GLN A 120 -1.75 -34.09 -4.41
C GLN A 120 -3.27 -34.18 -4.59
N CYS A 121 -3.90 -33.19 -5.22
CA CYS A 121 -5.34 -33.21 -5.51
C CYS A 121 -5.73 -34.40 -6.36
N ALA A 122 -5.00 -34.67 -7.43
CA ALA A 122 -5.24 -35.84 -8.28
C ALA A 122 -5.09 -37.17 -7.51
N GLY A 123 -4.12 -37.25 -6.61
CA GLY A 123 -3.90 -38.43 -5.77
C GLY A 123 -5.00 -38.68 -4.74
N LEU A 124 -5.52 -37.60 -4.14
CA LEU A 124 -6.56 -37.69 -3.12
C LEU A 124 -7.94 -38.03 -3.68
N TYR A 125 -8.27 -37.45 -4.83
CA TYR A 125 -9.62 -37.53 -5.39
C TYR A 125 -9.73 -38.44 -6.64
N GLY A 126 -8.62 -39.02 -7.11
CA GLY A 126 -8.59 -39.86 -8.30
C GLY A 126 -8.91 -39.14 -9.62
N CYS A 127 -8.97 -37.81 -9.59
CA CYS A 127 -9.28 -36.94 -10.72
C CYS A 127 -8.43 -35.67 -10.69
N ALA A 128 -7.76 -35.37 -11.79
CA ALA A 128 -6.87 -34.20 -11.90
C ALA A 128 -7.59 -32.85 -11.80
N TYR A 129 -8.92 -32.84 -11.88
CA TYR A 129 -9.77 -31.64 -11.86
C TYR A 129 -10.59 -31.49 -10.58
N TYR A 130 -10.38 -32.35 -9.59
CA TYR A 130 -11.04 -32.21 -8.30
C TYR A 130 -10.10 -31.53 -7.33
N PHE A 131 -10.56 -30.46 -6.71
CA PHE A 131 -9.81 -29.62 -5.75
C PHE A 131 -10.48 -29.65 -4.38
N PRO A 132 -9.77 -29.23 -3.31
CA PRO A 132 -10.33 -29.12 -1.97
C PRO A 132 -11.55 -28.17 -1.90
N ASP A 133 -12.48 -28.46 -0.98
CA ASP A 133 -13.71 -27.67 -0.82
C ASP A 133 -13.44 -26.20 -0.48
N ASP A 134 -12.39 -25.93 0.28
CA ASP A 134 -11.98 -24.57 0.62
C ASP A 134 -11.43 -23.79 -0.59
N TYR A 135 -10.80 -24.47 -1.55
CA TYR A 135 -10.42 -23.85 -2.84
C TYR A 135 -11.66 -23.49 -3.67
N TYR A 136 -12.65 -24.37 -3.73
CA TYR A 136 -13.91 -24.07 -4.43
C TYR A 136 -14.66 -22.93 -3.73
N ALA A 137 -14.72 -22.94 -2.40
CA ALA A 137 -15.33 -21.85 -1.65
C ALA A 137 -14.62 -20.51 -1.91
N PHE A 138 -13.28 -20.51 -1.95
CA PHE A 138 -12.49 -19.33 -2.30
C PHE A 138 -12.77 -18.84 -3.72
N THR A 139 -12.76 -19.73 -4.73
CA THR A 139 -12.99 -19.33 -6.11
C THR A 139 -14.40 -18.79 -6.33
N LEU A 140 -15.42 -19.39 -5.71
CA LEU A 140 -16.80 -18.93 -5.77
C LEU A 140 -16.98 -17.56 -5.08
N ALA A 141 -16.38 -17.38 -3.89
CA ALA A 141 -16.45 -16.12 -3.17
C ALA A 141 -15.76 -14.94 -3.90
N ASN A 142 -14.87 -15.24 -4.84
CA ASN A 142 -14.06 -14.26 -5.57
C ASN A 142 -14.32 -14.27 -7.08
N GLU A 143 -15.39 -14.92 -7.57
CA GLU A 143 -15.69 -15.08 -9.01
C GLU A 143 -15.79 -13.76 -9.77
N GLU A 144 -16.22 -12.69 -9.10
CA GLU A 144 -16.40 -11.37 -9.70
C GLU A 144 -15.11 -10.72 -10.22
N TRP A 145 -13.92 -11.20 -9.78
CA TRP A 145 -12.64 -10.63 -10.18
C TRP A 145 -11.56 -11.69 -10.50
N LEU A 146 -11.61 -12.86 -9.85
CA LEU A 146 -10.53 -13.84 -9.89
C LEU A 146 -10.35 -14.46 -11.27
N ASP A 147 -11.45 -14.74 -11.97
CA ASP A 147 -11.42 -15.34 -13.31
C ASP A 147 -10.81 -14.38 -14.33
N ASP A 148 -11.24 -13.12 -14.32
CA ASP A 148 -10.69 -12.08 -15.18
C ASP A 148 -9.21 -11.81 -14.86
N TYR A 149 -8.83 -11.78 -13.58
CA TYR A 149 -7.43 -11.60 -13.16
C TYR A 149 -6.55 -12.76 -13.65
N ALA A 150 -6.97 -13.99 -13.43
CA ALA A 150 -6.20 -15.16 -13.84
C ALA A 150 -6.03 -15.25 -15.37
N LEU A 151 -7.08 -14.94 -16.11
CA LEU A 151 -7.04 -14.84 -17.58
C LEU A 151 -6.13 -13.71 -18.06
N TYR A 152 -6.23 -12.52 -17.43
CA TYR A 152 -5.37 -11.39 -17.74
C TYR A 152 -3.90 -11.71 -17.53
N MET A 153 -3.55 -12.35 -16.42
CA MET A 153 -2.17 -12.72 -16.12
C MET A 153 -1.64 -13.82 -17.06
N ALA A 154 -2.48 -14.76 -17.46
CA ALA A 154 -2.12 -15.75 -18.47
C ALA A 154 -1.87 -15.10 -19.85
N LEU A 155 -2.71 -14.16 -20.25
CA LEU A 155 -2.50 -13.36 -21.46
C LEU A 155 -1.22 -12.52 -21.39
N LYS A 156 -0.94 -11.88 -20.25
CA LYS A 156 0.33 -11.13 -20.06
C LYS A 156 1.52 -12.06 -20.23
N ALA A 157 1.51 -13.23 -19.62
CA ALA A 157 2.59 -14.20 -19.76
C ALA A 157 2.78 -14.63 -21.22
N ALA A 158 1.71 -14.94 -21.95
CA ALA A 158 1.75 -15.30 -23.36
C ALA A 158 2.23 -14.16 -24.27
N ASN A 159 1.99 -12.91 -23.89
CA ASN A 159 2.44 -11.71 -24.62
C ASN A 159 3.76 -11.11 -24.08
N GLY A 160 4.57 -11.89 -23.35
CA GLY A 160 5.88 -11.43 -22.85
C GLY A 160 5.78 -10.30 -21.83
N MET A 161 4.75 -10.27 -21.01
CA MET A 161 4.45 -9.27 -19.98
C MET A 161 4.22 -7.84 -20.52
N LYS A 162 3.91 -7.69 -21.80
CA LYS A 162 3.55 -6.40 -22.41
C LYS A 162 2.28 -5.81 -21.82
N ASN A 163 2.16 -4.49 -21.91
CA ASN A 163 0.94 -3.79 -21.56
C ASN A 163 -0.22 -4.30 -22.42
N TRP A 164 -1.43 -4.44 -21.84
CA TRP A 164 -2.59 -4.98 -22.53
C TRP A 164 -3.03 -4.13 -23.75
N VAL A 165 -2.73 -2.83 -23.76
CA VAL A 165 -2.98 -1.96 -24.94
C VAL A 165 -2.16 -2.35 -26.17
N GLU A 166 -1.05 -3.09 -25.97
CA GLU A 166 -0.17 -3.59 -27.03
C GLU A 166 -0.57 -4.99 -27.52
N TRP A 167 -1.55 -5.64 -26.88
CA TRP A 167 -1.98 -6.97 -27.30
C TRP A 167 -2.74 -6.94 -28.62
N ASP A 168 -2.79 -8.07 -29.29
CA ASP A 168 -3.59 -8.25 -30.51
C ASP A 168 -5.04 -7.84 -30.24
N LYS A 169 -5.66 -7.19 -31.25
CA LYS A 169 -6.98 -6.58 -31.15
C LYS A 169 -8.06 -7.51 -30.52
N PRO A 170 -8.16 -8.83 -30.83
CA PRO A 170 -9.14 -9.70 -30.20
C PRO A 170 -8.98 -9.79 -28.68
N TYR A 171 -7.76 -9.84 -28.18
CA TYR A 171 -7.47 -9.90 -26.74
C TYR A 171 -7.63 -8.52 -26.08
N ARG A 172 -7.10 -7.48 -26.72
CA ARG A 172 -7.21 -6.10 -26.24
C ARG A 172 -8.66 -5.66 -26.08
N LEU A 173 -9.52 -5.94 -27.06
CA LEU A 173 -10.95 -5.58 -27.05
C LEU A 173 -11.86 -6.66 -26.48
N ARG A 174 -11.29 -7.69 -25.84
CA ARG A 174 -12.02 -8.75 -25.14
C ARG A 174 -13.02 -9.51 -26.03
N ASP A 175 -12.63 -9.91 -27.26
CA ASP A 175 -13.48 -10.77 -28.08
C ASP A 175 -13.75 -12.09 -27.35
N ARG A 176 -15.03 -12.38 -27.12
CA ARG A 176 -15.45 -13.53 -26.31
C ARG A 176 -15.00 -14.87 -26.87
N LYS A 177 -14.94 -15.03 -28.20
CA LYS A 177 -14.53 -16.28 -28.82
C LYS A 177 -13.03 -16.46 -28.70
N ALA A 178 -12.26 -15.42 -28.95
CA ALA A 178 -10.80 -15.43 -28.80
C ALA A 178 -10.41 -15.72 -27.35
N LEU A 179 -11.03 -15.06 -26.38
CA LEU A 179 -10.76 -15.29 -24.96
C LEU A 179 -11.14 -16.71 -24.51
N ALA A 180 -12.28 -17.24 -24.96
CA ALA A 180 -12.68 -18.61 -24.62
C ALA A 180 -11.74 -19.66 -25.23
N ALA A 181 -11.29 -19.46 -26.47
CA ALA A 181 -10.30 -20.33 -27.10
C ALA A 181 -8.95 -20.29 -26.36
N PHE A 182 -8.46 -19.08 -26.05
CA PHE A 182 -7.22 -18.92 -25.29
C PHE A 182 -7.32 -19.57 -23.89
N ALA A 183 -8.43 -19.38 -23.20
CA ALA A 183 -8.64 -19.96 -21.86
C ALA A 183 -8.60 -21.49 -21.90
N ALA A 184 -9.22 -22.12 -22.90
CA ALA A 184 -9.23 -23.58 -23.07
C ALA A 184 -7.82 -24.16 -23.37
N GLU A 185 -6.98 -23.39 -24.08
CA GLU A 185 -5.59 -23.78 -24.40
C GLU A 185 -4.61 -23.51 -23.24
N ASN A 186 -4.98 -22.65 -22.27
CA ASN A 186 -4.10 -22.16 -21.20
C ASN A 186 -4.66 -22.44 -19.79
N GLU A 187 -5.45 -23.49 -19.60
CA GLU A 187 -6.08 -23.86 -18.31
C GLU A 187 -5.06 -23.99 -17.17
N GLU A 188 -3.88 -24.54 -17.45
CA GLU A 188 -2.81 -24.72 -16.46
C GLU A 188 -2.26 -23.37 -15.95
N GLU A 189 -2.05 -22.42 -16.84
CA GLU A 189 -1.55 -21.09 -16.47
C GLU A 189 -2.61 -20.29 -15.70
N ILE A 190 -3.87 -20.34 -16.14
CA ILE A 190 -5.00 -19.72 -15.43
C ILE A 190 -5.16 -20.36 -14.04
N GLY A 191 -5.06 -21.69 -13.95
CA GLY A 191 -5.10 -22.40 -12.68
C GLY A 191 -3.97 -22.03 -11.73
N PHE A 192 -2.76 -21.79 -12.24
CA PHE A 192 -1.63 -21.29 -11.44
C PHE A 192 -1.95 -19.94 -10.80
N TRP A 193 -2.49 -18.99 -11.55
CA TRP A 193 -2.84 -17.67 -11.01
C TRP A 193 -3.97 -17.72 -9.98
N LYS A 194 -4.95 -18.60 -10.15
CA LYS A 194 -5.98 -18.85 -9.12
C LYS A 194 -5.38 -19.48 -7.85
N PHE A 195 -4.48 -20.44 -8.01
CA PHE A 195 -3.80 -21.09 -6.89
C PHE A 195 -2.98 -20.10 -6.05
N VAL A 196 -2.21 -19.22 -6.66
CA VAL A 196 -1.42 -18.24 -5.89
C VAL A 196 -2.32 -17.26 -5.13
N GLN A 197 -3.47 -16.86 -5.70
CA GLN A 197 -4.44 -16.03 -5.00
C GLN A 197 -5.11 -16.77 -3.83
N TYR A 198 -5.43 -18.05 -4.01
CA TYR A 198 -5.94 -18.89 -2.93
C TYR A 198 -4.93 -19.01 -1.78
N LYS A 199 -3.66 -19.27 -2.05
CA LYS A 199 -2.62 -19.37 -1.01
C LYS A 199 -2.35 -18.02 -0.33
N PHE A 200 -2.33 -16.94 -1.10
CA PHE A 200 -2.25 -15.59 -0.55
C PHE A 200 -3.39 -15.33 0.45
N ALA A 201 -4.64 -15.56 0.02
CA ALA A 201 -5.82 -15.29 0.84
C ALA A 201 -5.82 -16.13 2.14
N ALA A 202 -5.49 -17.41 2.06
CA ALA A 202 -5.45 -18.31 3.22
C ALA A 202 -4.40 -17.86 4.25
N GLN A 203 -3.19 -17.54 3.81
CA GLN A 203 -2.11 -17.12 4.70
C GLN A 203 -2.35 -15.71 5.27
N TRP A 204 -2.82 -14.76 4.46
CA TRP A 204 -3.16 -13.42 4.95
C TRP A 204 -4.27 -13.45 5.99
N GLN A 205 -5.32 -14.23 5.73
CA GLN A 205 -6.42 -14.39 6.69
C GLN A 205 -5.94 -14.94 8.04
N ALA A 206 -4.95 -15.86 8.02
CA ALA A 206 -4.36 -16.39 9.25
C ALA A 206 -3.61 -15.30 10.03
N VAL A 207 -2.80 -14.46 9.36
CA VAL A 207 -2.09 -13.33 10.00
C VAL A 207 -3.08 -12.30 10.55
N LYS A 208 -4.09 -11.90 9.75
CA LYS A 208 -5.11 -10.93 10.18
C LYS A 208 -5.90 -11.45 11.39
N ALA A 209 -6.37 -12.69 11.33
CA ALA A 209 -7.11 -13.30 12.44
C ALA A 209 -6.27 -13.37 13.72
N TYR A 210 -4.95 -13.66 13.59
CA TYR A 210 -4.03 -13.65 14.73
C TYR A 210 -3.86 -12.25 15.34
N ALA A 211 -3.68 -11.22 14.50
CA ALA A 211 -3.60 -9.83 14.94
C ALA A 211 -4.89 -9.40 15.68
N ASN A 212 -6.06 -9.65 15.06
CA ASN A 212 -7.34 -9.29 15.63
C ASN A 212 -7.63 -10.01 16.95
N LYS A 213 -7.26 -11.30 17.07
CA LYS A 213 -7.37 -12.06 18.33
C LYS A 213 -6.55 -11.43 19.47
N LYS A 214 -5.54 -10.63 19.14
CA LYS A 214 -4.66 -9.92 20.08
C LYS A 214 -4.98 -8.42 20.19
N ASP A 215 -6.16 -8.00 19.74
CA ASP A 215 -6.60 -6.60 19.74
C ASP A 215 -5.68 -5.65 18.93
N VAL A 216 -5.04 -6.17 17.89
CA VAL A 216 -4.29 -5.39 16.91
C VAL A 216 -5.09 -5.31 15.62
N GLN A 217 -5.43 -4.09 15.21
CA GLN A 217 -6.12 -3.79 13.95
C GLN A 217 -5.11 -3.62 12.82
N ILE A 218 -5.47 -4.10 11.64
CA ILE A 218 -4.70 -3.87 10.42
C ILE A 218 -5.23 -2.62 9.73
N LEU A 219 -4.39 -1.60 9.61
CA LEU A 219 -4.65 -0.44 8.77
C LEU A 219 -4.01 -0.65 7.40
N GLY A 220 -4.84 -0.95 6.42
CA GLY A 220 -4.43 -1.10 5.03
C GLY A 220 -4.50 0.20 4.25
N ASP A 221 -4.12 0.12 2.98
CA ASP A 221 -4.03 1.26 2.08
C ASP A 221 -4.49 0.90 0.68
N ILE A 222 -5.18 1.82 0.01
CA ILE A 222 -5.51 1.70 -1.42
C ILE A 222 -5.27 3.04 -2.12
N PRO A 223 -4.65 3.04 -3.32
CA PRO A 223 -4.59 4.25 -4.14
C PRO A 223 -5.98 4.56 -4.70
N ILE A 224 -6.30 5.86 -4.89
CA ILE A 224 -7.54 6.23 -5.56
C ILE A 224 -7.62 5.62 -6.96
N TYR A 225 -6.56 5.74 -7.75
CA TYR A 225 -6.53 5.26 -9.13
C TYR A 225 -6.09 3.78 -9.23
N VAL A 226 -6.42 3.17 -10.37
CA VAL A 226 -5.85 1.88 -10.79
C VAL A 226 -4.69 2.15 -11.76
N SER A 227 -3.80 1.17 -11.93
CA SER A 227 -2.75 1.26 -12.96
C SER A 227 -3.36 1.18 -14.35
N ALA A 228 -2.74 1.89 -15.30
CA ALA A 228 -3.09 1.78 -16.73
C ALA A 228 -2.91 0.34 -17.24
N ASP A 229 -1.85 -0.34 -16.79
CA ASP A 229 -1.59 -1.75 -17.10
C ASP A 229 -2.17 -2.66 -16.00
N SER A 230 -3.50 -2.71 -15.93
CA SER A 230 -4.23 -3.53 -14.95
C SER A 230 -5.40 -4.27 -15.59
N VAL A 231 -5.80 -5.35 -14.94
CA VAL A 231 -7.02 -6.08 -15.28
C VAL A 231 -8.25 -5.18 -15.13
N ASP A 232 -8.24 -4.28 -14.15
CA ASP A 232 -9.34 -3.35 -13.90
C ASP A 232 -9.58 -2.42 -15.08
N ALA A 233 -8.51 -1.87 -15.67
CA ALA A 233 -8.59 -1.04 -16.88
C ALA A 233 -8.98 -1.86 -18.12
N TRP A 234 -8.46 -3.09 -18.26
CA TRP A 234 -8.76 -3.98 -19.38
C TRP A 234 -10.21 -4.49 -19.37
N VAL A 235 -10.74 -4.82 -18.19
CA VAL A 235 -12.13 -5.30 -18.02
C VAL A 235 -13.11 -4.15 -17.93
N GLY A 236 -12.69 -3.06 -17.30
CA GLY A 236 -13.58 -1.99 -16.83
C GLY A 236 -14.19 -1.12 -17.92
N GLY A 237 -13.61 -1.05 -19.13
CA GLY A 237 -14.17 -0.34 -20.28
C GLY A 237 -14.83 1.00 -19.93
N ALA A 238 -16.14 0.98 -19.77
CA ALA A 238 -16.94 2.17 -19.47
C ALA A 238 -16.69 2.82 -18.09
N LEU A 239 -15.98 2.14 -17.17
CA LEU A 239 -15.61 2.70 -15.86
C LEU A 239 -14.53 3.78 -15.97
N PHE A 240 -13.77 3.80 -17.07
CA PHE A 240 -12.67 4.72 -17.30
C PHE A 240 -12.87 5.54 -18.56
N GLU A 241 -12.13 6.63 -18.71
CA GLU A 241 -12.14 7.48 -19.90
C GLU A 241 -11.27 6.83 -21.01
N LEU A 242 -11.79 5.76 -21.60
CA LEU A 242 -11.16 5.06 -22.72
C LEU A 242 -11.79 5.47 -24.05
N ASP A 243 -10.98 5.46 -25.12
CA ASP A 243 -11.44 5.58 -26.49
C ASP A 243 -11.95 4.22 -27.05
N ALA A 244 -12.44 4.23 -28.30
CA ALA A 244 -12.99 3.05 -28.95
C ALA A 244 -11.93 1.93 -29.20
N ASP A 245 -10.66 2.25 -29.20
CA ASP A 245 -9.56 1.32 -29.36
C ASP A 245 -8.93 0.86 -28.03
N GLY A 246 -9.51 1.30 -26.89
CA GLY A 246 -9.04 0.99 -25.54
C GLY A 246 -7.87 1.86 -25.10
N GLY A 247 -7.52 2.92 -25.83
CA GLY A 247 -6.56 3.93 -25.43
C GLY A 247 -7.11 4.85 -24.35
N PHE A 248 -6.23 5.51 -23.60
CA PHE A 248 -6.65 6.49 -22.59
C PHE A 248 -6.77 7.87 -23.23
N ALA A 249 -7.89 8.54 -23.01
CA ALA A 249 -8.10 9.91 -23.49
C ALA A 249 -7.34 10.92 -22.61
N ARG A 250 -7.40 10.71 -21.30
CA ARG A 250 -6.75 11.52 -20.28
C ARG A 250 -6.23 10.62 -19.15
N VAL A 251 -5.22 11.12 -18.42
CA VAL A 251 -4.60 10.41 -17.31
C VAL A 251 -4.47 11.31 -16.09
N ALA A 252 -4.32 10.69 -14.92
CA ALA A 252 -4.15 11.37 -13.64
C ALA A 252 -2.72 11.88 -13.44
N GLY A 253 -2.59 12.90 -12.60
CA GLY A 253 -1.34 13.45 -12.12
C GLY A 253 -1.56 14.57 -11.11
N CYS A 254 -0.51 15.33 -10.85
CA CYS A 254 -0.55 16.56 -10.05
C CYS A 254 -0.05 17.74 -10.87
N PRO A 255 -0.60 18.94 -10.65
CA PRO A 255 -0.10 20.15 -11.32
C PRO A 255 1.33 20.47 -10.89
N PRO A 256 2.02 21.33 -11.65
CA PRO A 256 3.26 21.95 -11.19
C PRO A 256 3.09 22.61 -9.83
N ASP A 257 4.06 22.34 -8.95
CA ASP A 257 4.10 22.91 -7.60
C ASP A 257 5.53 23.37 -7.25
N TYR A 258 5.75 23.73 -5.98
CA TYR A 258 7.07 24.14 -5.50
C TYR A 258 8.12 23.01 -5.59
N PHE A 259 7.70 21.76 -5.50
CA PHE A 259 8.59 20.58 -5.51
C PHE A 259 8.86 20.05 -6.92
N SER A 260 7.91 20.24 -7.86
CA SER A 260 8.03 19.78 -9.24
C SER A 260 7.55 20.84 -10.23
N ALA A 261 8.49 21.47 -10.93
CA ALA A 261 8.19 22.49 -11.94
C ALA A 261 7.39 21.97 -13.15
N ASP A 262 7.42 20.64 -13.38
CA ASP A 262 6.66 19.96 -14.46
C ASP A 262 5.39 19.27 -13.93
N GLY A 263 5.16 19.32 -12.63
CA GLY A 263 4.16 18.52 -11.95
C GLY A 263 4.51 17.03 -11.96
N GLN A 264 3.54 16.19 -11.65
CA GLN A 264 3.72 14.73 -11.66
C GLN A 264 2.73 14.11 -12.67
N LEU A 265 3.25 13.40 -13.65
CA LEU A 265 2.48 12.62 -14.61
C LEU A 265 2.42 11.16 -14.11
N TRP A 266 1.31 10.76 -13.50
CA TRP A 266 1.17 9.41 -12.93
C TRP A 266 0.76 8.38 -13.97
N GLY A 267 0.04 8.79 -15.03
CA GLY A 267 -0.36 7.91 -16.12
C GLY A 267 -1.52 6.97 -15.81
N ASN A 268 -2.15 7.08 -14.63
CA ASN A 268 -3.31 6.28 -14.27
C ASN A 268 -4.55 6.74 -15.06
N PRO A 269 -5.43 5.81 -15.51
CA PRO A 269 -6.67 6.17 -16.19
C PRO A 269 -7.61 6.95 -15.27
N LEU A 270 -8.30 7.94 -15.83
CA LEU A 270 -9.32 8.68 -15.10
C LEU A 270 -10.64 7.90 -15.10
N TYR A 271 -11.38 8.02 -14.00
CA TYR A 271 -12.71 7.41 -13.89
C TYR A 271 -13.75 8.18 -14.69
N ASN A 272 -14.61 7.46 -15.39
CA ASN A 272 -15.85 8.00 -15.95
C ASN A 272 -16.91 8.14 -14.85
N TRP A 273 -16.85 9.23 -14.09
CA TRP A 273 -17.72 9.46 -12.93
C TRP A 273 -19.21 9.46 -13.27
N GLU A 274 -19.60 9.88 -14.49
CA GLU A 274 -20.98 9.82 -14.97
C GLU A 274 -21.46 8.36 -15.07
N TYR A 275 -20.62 7.46 -15.58
CA TYR A 275 -20.94 6.05 -15.62
C TYR A 275 -20.98 5.41 -14.23
N HIS A 276 -20.04 5.76 -13.34
CA HIS A 276 -20.07 5.32 -11.96
C HIS A 276 -21.35 5.76 -11.24
N LYS A 277 -21.76 7.01 -11.38
CA LYS A 277 -23.02 7.53 -10.83
C LYS A 277 -24.22 6.77 -11.37
N LYS A 278 -24.30 6.57 -12.69
CA LYS A 278 -25.38 5.83 -13.34
C LYS A 278 -25.52 4.40 -12.86
N THR A 279 -24.41 3.77 -12.48
CA THR A 279 -24.37 2.39 -11.96
C THR A 279 -24.41 2.33 -10.43
N GLY A 280 -24.73 3.42 -9.73
CA GLY A 280 -24.78 3.49 -8.27
C GLY A 280 -23.41 3.22 -7.61
N TYR A 281 -22.32 3.58 -8.27
CA TYR A 281 -20.96 3.36 -7.83
C TYR A 281 -20.62 1.88 -7.53
N ALA A 282 -21.27 0.93 -8.20
CA ALA A 282 -21.18 -0.50 -7.91
C ALA A 282 -19.73 -1.04 -7.88
N TRP A 283 -18.87 -0.56 -8.79
CA TRP A 283 -17.46 -0.96 -8.79
C TRP A 283 -16.71 -0.47 -7.53
N TRP A 284 -16.94 0.77 -7.09
CA TRP A 284 -16.36 1.32 -5.86
C TRP A 284 -16.88 0.62 -4.61
N VAL A 285 -18.18 0.31 -4.57
CA VAL A 285 -18.78 -0.50 -3.48
C VAL A 285 -18.09 -1.85 -3.39
N ARG A 286 -17.87 -2.52 -4.52
CA ARG A 286 -17.15 -3.81 -4.57
C ARG A 286 -15.70 -3.66 -4.11
N ARG A 287 -14.98 -2.64 -4.61
CA ARG A 287 -13.58 -2.39 -4.24
C ARG A 287 -13.40 -2.14 -2.74
N VAL A 288 -14.22 -1.26 -2.18
CA VAL A 288 -14.14 -0.94 -0.73
C VAL A 288 -14.58 -2.13 0.12
N ARG A 289 -15.64 -2.85 -0.28
CA ARG A 289 -16.05 -4.10 0.39
C ARG A 289 -14.92 -5.12 0.42
N HIS A 290 -14.24 -5.33 -0.69
CA HIS A 290 -13.10 -6.25 -0.78
C HIS A 290 -11.96 -5.79 0.13
N ALA A 291 -11.58 -4.51 0.08
CA ALA A 291 -10.54 -3.95 0.94
C ALA A 291 -10.87 -4.11 2.44
N LEU A 292 -12.11 -3.85 2.86
CA LEU A 292 -12.56 -4.06 4.24
C LEU A 292 -12.64 -5.55 4.66
N GLY A 293 -12.69 -6.48 3.71
CA GLY A 293 -12.49 -7.91 3.97
C GLY A 293 -11.03 -8.23 4.32
N ILE A 294 -10.10 -7.50 3.72
CA ILE A 294 -8.66 -7.69 3.89
C ILE A 294 -8.12 -6.89 5.09
N TYR A 295 -8.62 -5.69 5.34
CA TYR A 295 -8.17 -4.75 6.37
C TYR A 295 -9.26 -4.47 7.41
N ASP A 296 -8.89 -3.93 8.57
CA ASP A 296 -9.83 -3.48 9.61
C ASP A 296 -10.09 -1.97 9.52
N LEU A 297 -9.07 -1.23 9.12
CA LEU A 297 -9.10 0.21 8.82
C LEU A 297 -8.53 0.41 7.42
N LEU A 298 -9.00 1.40 6.69
CA LEU A 298 -8.61 1.63 5.31
C LEU A 298 -8.15 3.08 5.10
N ARG A 299 -6.87 3.29 4.78
CA ARG A 299 -6.40 4.57 4.24
C ARG A 299 -6.73 4.63 2.75
N ILE A 300 -7.30 5.74 2.31
CA ILE A 300 -7.44 6.02 0.88
C ILE A 300 -6.44 7.12 0.51
N ASP A 301 -5.51 6.73 -0.33
CA ASP A 301 -4.48 7.60 -0.87
C ASP A 301 -5.07 8.61 -1.86
N HIS A 302 -4.57 9.85 -1.82
CA HIS A 302 -5.01 10.96 -2.65
C HIS A 302 -6.52 11.26 -2.56
N PHE A 303 -7.06 11.32 -1.33
CA PHE A 303 -8.50 11.54 -1.06
C PHE A 303 -9.05 12.80 -1.74
N ARG A 304 -8.24 13.84 -1.91
CA ARG A 304 -8.65 15.06 -2.62
C ARG A 304 -9.18 14.81 -4.02
N GLY A 305 -8.73 13.74 -4.70
CA GLY A 305 -9.17 13.37 -6.05
C GLY A 305 -10.67 13.05 -6.15
N PHE A 306 -11.35 12.82 -5.03
CA PHE A 306 -12.81 12.69 -5.01
C PHE A 306 -13.54 14.03 -5.01
N ASP A 307 -12.89 15.13 -4.67
CA ASP A 307 -13.40 16.50 -4.82
C ASP A 307 -12.98 17.07 -6.16
N THR A 308 -11.68 17.20 -6.37
CA THR A 308 -11.08 17.73 -7.59
C THR A 308 -9.80 16.96 -7.93
N TYR A 309 -9.63 16.63 -9.20
CA TYR A 309 -8.47 15.91 -9.69
C TYR A 309 -7.83 16.59 -10.89
N TRP A 310 -6.54 16.38 -11.08
CA TRP A 310 -5.79 16.95 -12.20
C TRP A 310 -5.81 16.01 -13.38
N ALA A 311 -6.54 16.40 -14.44
CA ALA A 311 -6.71 15.62 -15.66
C ALA A 311 -5.75 16.11 -16.75
N ILE A 312 -4.88 15.21 -17.24
CA ILE A 312 -3.83 15.51 -18.21
C ILE A 312 -4.15 14.76 -19.51
N PRO A 313 -4.03 15.40 -20.71
CA PRO A 313 -4.14 14.67 -21.98
C PRO A 313 -3.14 13.50 -22.03
N ALA A 314 -3.57 12.33 -22.48
CA ALA A 314 -2.76 11.10 -22.38
C ALA A 314 -1.48 11.14 -23.24
N ASP A 315 -1.42 11.98 -24.27
CA ASP A 315 -0.27 12.22 -25.13
C ASP A 315 0.74 13.24 -24.58
N SER A 316 0.46 13.83 -23.39
CA SER A 316 1.31 14.82 -22.76
C SER A 316 2.57 14.19 -22.18
N THR A 317 3.70 14.88 -22.28
CA THR A 317 4.99 14.47 -21.71
C THR A 317 5.24 15.09 -20.31
N THR A 318 4.43 16.05 -19.90
CA THR A 318 4.49 16.70 -18.57
C THR A 318 3.09 16.94 -18.03
N ALA A 319 2.96 17.20 -16.75
CA ALA A 319 1.67 17.52 -16.13
C ALA A 319 1.21 18.97 -16.34
N ARG A 320 1.98 19.84 -16.98
CA ARG A 320 1.69 21.28 -17.16
C ARG A 320 0.40 21.56 -17.94
N THR A 321 0.02 20.67 -18.85
CA THR A 321 -1.12 20.84 -19.75
C THR A 321 -2.46 20.37 -19.17
N GLY A 322 -2.44 19.90 -17.92
CA GLY A 322 -3.63 19.40 -17.24
C GLY A 322 -4.65 20.50 -16.90
N LYS A 323 -5.79 20.06 -16.40
CA LYS A 323 -6.85 20.92 -15.87
C LYS A 323 -7.46 20.29 -14.63
N TRP A 324 -7.97 21.12 -13.71
CA TRP A 324 -8.81 20.68 -12.62
C TRP A 324 -10.18 20.26 -13.12
N GLU A 325 -10.60 19.08 -12.71
CA GLU A 325 -11.93 18.51 -12.96
C GLU A 325 -12.59 18.14 -11.64
N ASN A 326 -13.92 18.14 -11.59
CA ASN A 326 -14.66 17.78 -10.39
C ASN A 326 -14.79 16.26 -10.25
N GLY A 327 -14.53 15.75 -9.05
CA GLY A 327 -14.80 14.38 -8.65
C GLY A 327 -16.25 14.14 -8.22
N PRO A 328 -16.59 12.94 -7.74
CA PRO A 328 -17.95 12.57 -7.36
C PRO A 328 -18.41 13.20 -6.03
N GLY A 329 -17.51 13.73 -5.22
CA GLY A 329 -17.82 14.32 -3.92
C GLY A 329 -18.48 13.33 -2.97
N MET A 330 -19.41 13.84 -2.14
CA MET A 330 -20.15 13.04 -1.15
C MET A 330 -21.05 11.98 -1.78
N GLU A 331 -21.51 12.14 -3.02
CA GLU A 331 -22.38 11.14 -3.66
C GLU A 331 -21.77 9.73 -3.67
N LEU A 332 -20.45 9.62 -3.85
CA LEU A 332 -19.74 8.34 -3.75
C LEU A 332 -19.79 7.79 -2.33
N PHE A 333 -19.45 8.60 -1.33
CA PHE A 333 -19.38 8.15 0.08
C PHE A 333 -20.76 7.83 0.63
N ASP A 334 -21.79 8.56 0.26
CA ASP A 334 -23.19 8.25 0.58
C ASP A 334 -23.61 6.88 0.02
N ALA A 335 -23.22 6.58 -1.24
CA ALA A 335 -23.48 5.28 -1.85
C ALA A 335 -22.70 4.15 -1.18
N LEU A 336 -21.44 4.39 -0.81
CA LEU A 336 -20.63 3.42 -0.07
C LEU A 336 -21.21 3.14 1.32
N GLU A 337 -21.59 4.17 2.06
CA GLU A 337 -22.18 4.03 3.41
C GLU A 337 -23.55 3.35 3.35
N ALA A 338 -24.36 3.67 2.38
CA ALA A 338 -25.65 3.00 2.15
C ALA A 338 -25.49 1.50 1.87
N ALA A 339 -24.43 1.09 1.18
CA ALA A 339 -24.17 -0.30 0.80
C ALA A 339 -23.39 -1.11 1.84
N LEU A 340 -22.52 -0.47 2.62
CA LEU A 340 -21.52 -1.12 3.49
C LEU A 340 -21.67 -0.76 4.97
N GLY A 341 -22.51 0.21 5.31
CA GLY A 341 -22.62 0.76 6.64
C GLY A 341 -21.47 1.72 6.96
N LYS A 342 -21.16 1.89 8.26
CA LYS A 342 -20.10 2.79 8.69
C LYS A 342 -18.75 2.42 8.08
N LEU A 343 -18.10 3.39 7.46
CA LEU A 343 -16.84 3.21 6.76
C LEU A 343 -15.65 3.54 7.69
N PRO A 344 -14.78 2.58 8.02
CA PRO A 344 -13.58 2.80 8.82
C PRO A 344 -12.44 3.35 7.93
N ILE A 345 -12.68 4.50 7.30
CA ILE A 345 -11.77 5.13 6.33
C ILE A 345 -10.95 6.23 7.01
N ILE A 346 -9.69 6.34 6.62
CA ILE A 346 -8.77 7.44 6.88
C ILE A 346 -8.49 8.11 5.55
N ALA A 347 -8.72 9.42 5.48
CA ALA A 347 -8.50 10.19 4.26
C ALA A 347 -7.07 10.73 4.23
N GLU A 348 -6.32 10.44 3.16
CA GLU A 348 -5.08 11.14 2.91
C GLU A 348 -5.40 12.51 2.29
N ASP A 349 -5.34 13.55 3.13
CA ASP A 349 -5.68 14.94 2.83
C ASP A 349 -4.42 15.83 2.78
N LEU A 350 -3.32 15.31 2.26
CA LEU A 350 -2.05 16.03 2.14
C LEU A 350 -1.99 16.88 0.86
N GLY A 351 -1.06 17.83 0.81
CA GLY A 351 -0.84 18.72 -0.33
C GLY A 351 -1.69 19.98 -0.32
N GLU A 352 -1.95 20.57 -1.50
CA GLU A 352 -2.74 21.78 -1.64
C GLU A 352 -4.25 21.48 -1.51
N LEU A 353 -4.88 21.99 -0.47
CA LEU A 353 -6.27 21.76 -0.15
C LEU A 353 -7.14 22.97 -0.48
N PHE A 354 -8.01 22.85 -1.47
CA PHE A 354 -9.06 23.84 -1.74
C PHE A 354 -10.13 23.81 -0.63
N PRO A 355 -10.87 24.90 -0.45
CA PRO A 355 -11.97 24.94 0.53
C PRO A 355 -13.01 23.80 0.30
N SER A 356 -13.25 23.40 -0.95
CA SER A 356 -14.14 22.29 -1.30
C SER A 356 -13.61 20.93 -0.80
N VAL A 357 -12.31 20.67 -0.88
CA VAL A 357 -11.67 19.45 -0.34
C VAL A 357 -11.83 19.39 1.19
N ARG A 358 -11.60 20.52 1.89
CA ARG A 358 -11.81 20.62 3.34
C ARG A 358 -13.27 20.38 3.72
N LYS A 359 -14.20 20.90 2.89
CA LYS A 359 -15.62 20.64 3.08
C LYS A 359 -15.95 19.16 2.88
N LEU A 360 -15.45 18.52 1.82
CA LEU A 360 -15.64 17.09 1.57
C LEU A 360 -15.14 16.24 2.75
N LEU A 361 -13.96 16.55 3.28
CA LEU A 361 -13.41 15.86 4.44
C LEU A 361 -14.30 16.05 5.68
N ALA A 362 -14.78 17.27 5.93
CA ALA A 362 -15.66 17.56 7.06
C ALA A 362 -17.02 16.83 6.92
N ASP A 363 -17.62 16.84 5.73
CA ASP A 363 -18.90 16.20 5.45
C ASP A 363 -18.80 14.67 5.55
N SER A 364 -17.69 14.07 5.10
CA SER A 364 -17.44 12.62 5.21
C SER A 364 -17.19 12.14 6.64
N THR A 365 -16.85 13.04 7.55
CA THR A 365 -16.45 12.74 8.93
C THR A 365 -15.21 11.84 9.07
N PHE A 366 -14.50 11.57 7.98
CA PHE A 366 -13.27 10.77 8.02
C PHE A 366 -12.13 11.52 8.72
N PRO A 367 -11.28 10.83 9.51
CA PRO A 367 -10.07 11.44 10.02
C PRO A 367 -9.09 11.73 8.86
N GLY A 368 -8.59 12.97 8.82
CA GLY A 368 -7.47 13.36 7.96
C GLY A 368 -6.12 13.06 8.59
N MET A 369 -5.04 13.32 7.87
CA MET A 369 -3.66 13.05 8.29
C MET A 369 -2.94 14.33 8.71
N LYS A 370 -2.09 14.23 9.74
CA LYS A 370 -1.20 15.30 10.20
C LYS A 370 0.24 14.80 10.23
N VAL A 371 1.11 15.39 9.42
CA VAL A 371 2.50 14.97 9.22
C VAL A 371 3.45 16.02 9.79
N LEU A 372 4.23 15.66 10.82
CA LEU A 372 5.09 16.61 11.54
C LEU A 372 6.23 17.16 10.69
N GLN A 373 6.77 16.39 9.74
CA GLN A 373 7.80 16.91 8.83
C GLN A 373 7.33 18.13 8.02
N PHE A 374 6.04 18.32 7.83
CA PHE A 374 5.47 19.49 7.14
C PHE A 374 5.18 20.69 8.06
N ALA A 375 5.36 20.51 9.38
CA ALA A 375 4.97 21.51 10.36
C ALA A 375 5.87 22.74 10.40
N PHE A 376 7.14 22.64 9.97
CA PHE A 376 8.19 23.59 10.31
C PHE A 376 8.62 24.51 9.16
N SER A 377 7.95 24.47 8.02
CA SER A 377 8.23 25.33 6.86
C SER A 377 7.92 26.82 7.10
N GLY A 378 7.19 27.12 8.16
CA GLY A 378 6.90 28.48 8.66
C GLY A 378 5.40 28.79 8.74
N GLY A 379 5.08 29.89 9.43
CA GLY A 379 3.71 30.32 9.68
C GLY A 379 2.99 29.49 10.74
N ASP A 380 1.66 29.65 10.79
CA ASP A 380 0.76 28.88 11.65
C ASP A 380 0.27 27.65 10.87
N SER A 381 1.15 26.64 10.77
CA SER A 381 0.89 25.42 10.01
C SER A 381 -0.15 24.53 10.71
N GLU A 382 -1.11 24.00 9.95
CA GLU A 382 -2.07 23.02 10.46
C GLU A 382 -1.42 21.69 10.90
N TYR A 383 -0.16 21.46 10.52
CA TYR A 383 0.64 20.29 10.93
C TYR A 383 1.36 20.50 12.28
N LEU A 384 1.33 21.70 12.87
CA LEU A 384 1.87 21.91 14.20
C LEU A 384 0.98 21.21 15.24
N PRO A 385 1.56 20.49 16.21
CA PRO A 385 0.79 19.70 17.18
C PRO A 385 -0.33 20.45 17.92
N HIS A 386 -0.16 21.74 18.19
CA HIS A 386 -1.19 22.55 18.87
C HIS A 386 -2.39 22.92 17.96
N ASN A 387 -2.25 22.76 16.63
CA ASN A 387 -3.32 22.99 15.65
C ASN A 387 -4.03 21.69 15.23
N HIS A 388 -3.59 20.54 15.73
CA HIS A 388 -4.24 19.28 15.40
C HIS A 388 -5.66 19.22 15.92
N VAL A 389 -6.52 18.49 15.21
CA VAL A 389 -7.88 18.18 15.63
C VAL A 389 -7.97 16.75 16.15
N LYS A 390 -8.94 16.47 17.00
CA LYS A 390 -9.11 15.16 17.61
C LYS A 390 -9.35 14.05 16.56
N ASN A 391 -10.29 14.30 15.63
CA ASN A 391 -10.60 13.36 14.54
C ASN A 391 -9.51 13.42 13.45
N SER A 392 -8.32 12.93 13.78
CA SER A 392 -7.19 12.86 12.85
C SER A 392 -6.21 11.74 13.22
N VAL A 393 -5.31 11.43 12.29
CA VAL A 393 -4.18 10.52 12.50
C VAL A 393 -2.90 11.34 12.35
N VAL A 394 -2.06 11.33 13.38
CA VAL A 394 -0.76 12.03 13.35
C VAL A 394 0.37 11.06 13.02
N TYR A 395 1.27 11.51 12.17
CA TYR A 395 2.50 10.85 11.76
C TYR A 395 3.69 11.76 12.00
N PRO A 396 4.85 11.27 12.46
CA PRO A 396 6.08 12.06 12.37
C PRO A 396 6.51 12.26 10.92
N GLY A 397 6.44 11.22 10.11
CA GLY A 397 6.57 11.14 8.66
C GLY A 397 5.80 9.93 8.15
N THR A 398 5.48 9.88 6.85
CA THR A 398 4.84 8.74 6.17
C THR A 398 5.89 7.94 5.38
N HIS A 399 5.46 6.89 4.68
CA HIS A 399 6.31 6.12 3.76
C HIS A 399 6.83 6.93 2.56
N ASP A 400 6.23 8.10 2.27
CA ASP A 400 6.65 9.03 1.21
C ASP A 400 7.61 10.12 1.72
N ASN A 401 7.82 10.17 3.02
CA ASN A 401 8.79 11.05 3.65
C ASN A 401 10.08 10.29 3.93
N THR A 402 11.20 11.00 3.99
CA THR A 402 12.42 10.39 4.51
C THR A 402 12.32 10.12 6.02
N THR A 403 13.22 9.31 6.58
CA THR A 403 13.24 9.04 8.03
C THR A 403 13.47 10.31 8.83
N LEU A 404 13.08 10.36 10.10
CA LEU A 404 13.31 11.52 10.96
C LEU A 404 14.81 11.86 11.12
N THR A 405 15.64 10.83 11.16
CA THR A 405 17.11 10.97 11.19
C THR A 405 17.61 11.70 9.94
N ASP A 406 17.26 11.19 8.76
CA ASP A 406 17.69 11.78 7.50
C ASP A 406 17.03 13.15 7.24
N TRP A 407 15.77 13.32 7.64
CA TRP A 407 15.12 14.63 7.57
C TRP A 407 15.91 15.71 8.34
N TRP A 408 16.34 15.41 9.56
CA TRP A 408 17.13 16.36 10.34
C TRP A 408 18.53 16.58 9.76
N GLU A 409 19.20 15.53 9.31
CA GLU A 409 20.58 15.61 8.81
C GLU A 409 20.66 16.28 7.44
N ASN A 410 19.79 15.86 6.50
CA ASN A 410 19.91 16.18 5.08
C ASN A 410 18.66 16.86 4.47
N GLY A 411 17.45 16.59 5.00
CA GLY A 411 16.19 16.99 4.36
C GLY A 411 15.73 18.39 4.77
N ALA A 412 15.80 18.73 6.06
CA ALA A 412 15.29 20.01 6.56
C ALA A 412 16.24 21.16 6.26
N SER A 413 15.69 22.28 5.78
CA SER A 413 16.42 23.53 5.65
C SER A 413 16.82 24.08 7.02
N GLU A 414 17.83 24.95 7.06
CA GLU A 414 18.25 25.62 8.31
C GLU A 414 17.10 26.38 9.00
N LYS A 415 16.16 26.92 8.23
CA LYS A 415 14.97 27.59 8.76
C LYS A 415 14.03 26.58 9.44
N GLU A 416 13.80 25.43 8.83
CA GLU A 416 12.98 24.36 9.40
C GLU A 416 13.63 23.76 10.63
N LYS A 417 14.94 23.51 10.60
CA LYS A 417 15.71 23.04 11.77
C LYS A 417 15.59 24.01 12.94
N ALA A 418 15.72 25.32 12.68
CA ALA A 418 15.58 26.34 13.72
C ALA A 418 14.15 26.37 14.30
N ALA A 419 13.13 26.31 13.46
CA ALA A 419 11.74 26.29 13.87
C ALA A 419 11.41 25.02 14.69
N ALA A 420 11.84 23.85 14.20
CA ALA A 420 11.64 22.56 14.88
C ALA A 420 12.35 22.53 16.24
N ALA A 421 13.63 22.92 16.30
CA ALA A 421 14.41 22.93 17.53
C ALA A 421 13.80 23.85 18.60
N ALA A 422 13.33 25.04 18.19
CA ALA A 422 12.65 25.96 19.09
C ALA A 422 11.30 25.42 19.56
N TYR A 423 10.49 24.90 18.66
CA TYR A 423 9.16 24.32 18.96
C TYR A 423 9.25 23.11 19.91
N LEU A 424 10.23 22.25 19.67
CA LEU A 424 10.49 21.05 20.47
C LEU A 424 11.25 21.33 21.77
N HIS A 425 11.52 22.60 22.10
CA HIS A 425 12.27 23.03 23.29
C HIS A 425 13.70 22.46 23.39
N LEU A 426 14.33 22.18 22.25
CA LEU A 426 15.73 21.75 22.18
C LEU A 426 16.70 22.94 22.21
N THR A 427 16.19 24.13 21.92
CA THR A 427 16.93 25.39 21.94
C THR A 427 16.02 26.54 22.40
N GLY A 428 16.60 27.78 22.49
CA GLY A 428 15.80 29.00 22.59
C GLY A 428 15.05 29.32 21.29
N VAL A 429 14.20 30.36 21.34
CA VAL A 429 13.29 30.75 20.23
C VAL A 429 14.03 31.17 18.95
N LYS A 430 15.26 31.61 19.04
CA LYS A 430 16.11 32.02 17.90
C LYS A 430 17.50 31.39 18.04
N PRO A 431 17.62 30.09 17.72
CA PRO A 431 18.90 29.42 17.86
C PRO A 431 19.93 29.94 16.86
N THR A 432 21.17 30.01 17.32
CA THR A 432 22.32 30.26 16.45
C THR A 432 22.68 28.97 15.67
N ALA A 433 23.40 29.10 14.56
CA ALA A 433 23.90 27.94 13.81
C ALA A 433 24.77 27.01 14.69
N LYS A 434 25.51 27.58 15.67
CA LYS A 434 26.31 26.77 16.60
C LYS A 434 25.43 25.96 17.56
N GLU A 435 24.33 26.50 18.03
CA GLU A 435 23.37 25.79 18.88
C GLU A 435 22.69 24.69 18.11
N LEU A 436 22.26 24.94 16.85
CA LEU A 436 21.66 23.92 15.99
C LEU A 436 22.64 22.77 15.72
N ALA A 437 23.89 23.07 15.39
CA ALA A 437 24.93 22.07 15.14
C ALA A 437 25.31 21.25 16.39
N ALA A 438 24.97 21.72 17.59
CA ALA A 438 25.21 21.01 18.83
C ALA A 438 24.08 20.03 19.23
N ILE A 439 22.93 20.09 18.55
CA ILE A 439 21.81 19.18 18.83
C ILE A 439 22.12 17.80 18.23
N ARG A 440 21.96 16.77 19.04
CA ARG A 440 22.08 15.39 18.55
C ARG A 440 20.85 15.00 17.74
N THR A 441 21.05 14.38 16.60
CA THR A 441 19.97 13.89 15.73
C THR A 441 18.95 13.05 16.50
N ASP A 442 19.43 12.17 17.39
CA ASP A 442 18.58 11.32 18.20
C ASP A 442 17.66 12.09 19.17
N ASP A 443 18.13 13.23 19.71
CA ASP A 443 17.30 14.07 20.58
C ASP A 443 16.15 14.72 19.79
N VAL A 444 16.38 15.13 18.53
CA VAL A 444 15.33 15.64 17.63
C VAL A 444 14.34 14.53 17.29
N ARG A 445 14.83 13.35 16.91
CA ARG A 445 14.00 12.20 16.59
C ARG A 445 13.06 11.87 17.76
N ILE A 446 13.59 11.71 18.97
CA ILE A 446 12.80 11.40 20.17
C ILE A 446 11.79 12.53 20.46
N ALA A 447 12.20 13.79 20.33
CA ALA A 447 11.29 14.92 20.54
C ALA A 447 10.13 14.94 19.54
N LEU A 448 10.37 14.61 18.25
CA LEU A 448 9.33 14.48 17.23
C LEU A 448 8.39 13.30 17.51
N LEU A 449 8.92 12.14 17.93
CA LEU A 449 8.10 10.99 18.35
C LEU A 449 7.18 11.39 19.51
N ARG A 450 7.71 12.07 20.51
CA ARG A 450 6.94 12.57 21.66
C ARG A 450 5.91 13.62 21.25
N ALA A 451 6.24 14.50 20.32
CA ALA A 451 5.30 15.49 19.79
C ALA A 451 4.10 14.81 19.07
N ALA A 452 4.35 13.76 18.29
CA ALA A 452 3.30 12.94 17.69
C ALA A 452 2.45 12.24 18.76
N LEU A 453 3.06 11.56 19.72
CA LEU A 453 2.36 10.89 20.82
C LEU A 453 1.59 11.87 21.71
N GLY A 454 2.11 13.07 21.93
CA GLY A 454 1.47 14.15 22.71
C GLY A 454 0.31 14.83 22.01
N SER A 455 0.17 14.71 20.69
CA SER A 455 -0.92 15.31 19.90
C SER A 455 -2.31 14.95 20.43
N VAL A 456 -3.29 15.83 20.21
CA VAL A 456 -4.71 15.57 20.51
C VAL A 456 -5.38 14.57 19.54
N ALA A 457 -4.73 14.26 18.43
CA ALA A 457 -5.22 13.28 17.44
C ALA A 457 -5.63 11.96 18.09
N ASP A 458 -6.72 11.35 17.64
CA ASP A 458 -7.18 10.07 18.16
C ASP A 458 -6.17 8.94 17.91
N ARG A 459 -5.44 9.00 16.79
CA ARG A 459 -4.43 7.99 16.44
C ARG A 459 -3.07 8.63 16.20
N ALA A 460 -2.01 7.95 16.63
CA ALA A 460 -0.62 8.29 16.30
C ALA A 460 0.06 7.07 15.68
N ILE A 461 0.50 7.17 14.45
CA ILE A 461 1.18 6.09 13.73
C ILE A 461 2.63 6.50 13.51
N ILE A 462 3.55 5.67 13.96
CA ILE A 462 4.98 5.93 13.86
C ILE A 462 5.62 4.85 12.99
N PRO A 463 6.39 5.23 11.94
CA PRO A 463 7.14 4.28 11.15
C PRO A 463 8.14 3.49 12.00
N MET A 464 8.29 2.18 11.71
CA MET A 464 9.22 1.33 12.46
C MET A 464 10.67 1.80 12.36
N TYR A 465 11.09 2.29 11.20
CA TYR A 465 12.44 2.83 11.01
C TYR A 465 12.73 4.07 11.88
N ASP A 466 11.72 4.87 12.20
CA ASP A 466 11.88 6.01 13.12
C ASP A 466 12.02 5.56 14.58
N TRP A 467 11.33 4.49 14.99
CA TRP A 467 11.59 3.86 16.29
C TRP A 467 12.99 3.27 16.38
N LEU A 468 13.50 2.69 15.29
CA LEU A 468 14.85 2.13 15.19
C LEU A 468 15.93 3.20 15.07
N GLY A 469 15.59 4.46 14.77
CA GLY A 469 16.55 5.54 14.56
C GLY A 469 17.41 5.39 13.31
N LEU A 470 16.84 4.78 12.25
CA LEU A 470 17.54 4.55 10.99
C LEU A 470 17.60 5.83 10.13
N GLY A 471 18.63 5.93 9.30
CA GLY A 471 18.86 7.03 8.37
C GLY A 471 18.25 6.80 6.98
N ALA A 472 18.86 7.43 5.97
CA ALA A 472 18.40 7.39 4.58
C ALA A 472 18.29 5.97 3.99
N GLU A 473 19.05 5.01 4.53
CA GLU A 473 19.03 3.61 4.11
C GLU A 473 17.68 2.93 4.33
N ALA A 474 16.83 3.48 5.20
CA ALA A 474 15.50 2.94 5.49
C ALA A 474 14.37 3.73 4.82
N HIS A 475 14.69 4.65 3.94
CA HIS A 475 13.71 5.41 3.16
C HIS A 475 12.93 4.47 2.21
N LEU A 476 11.60 4.50 2.31
CA LEU A 476 10.74 3.59 1.54
C LEU A 476 10.45 4.10 0.13
N ASN A 477 10.05 5.36 0.01
CA ASN A 477 9.66 5.94 -1.28
C ASN A 477 10.10 7.40 -1.44
N THR A 478 10.66 7.71 -2.60
CA THR A 478 10.85 9.08 -3.06
C THR A 478 9.86 9.35 -4.18
N PRO A 479 8.75 10.09 -3.94
CA PRO A 479 7.77 10.38 -4.97
C PRO A 479 8.40 10.97 -6.24
N GLY A 480 7.97 10.49 -7.41
CA GLY A 480 8.49 10.92 -8.70
C GLY A 480 9.83 10.31 -9.12
N LYS A 481 10.49 9.48 -8.29
CA LYS A 481 11.71 8.78 -8.64
C LYS A 481 11.41 7.33 -9.01
N LEU A 482 11.86 6.90 -10.19
CA LEU A 482 11.79 5.50 -10.63
C LEU A 482 13.00 4.71 -10.12
N GLY A 483 12.72 3.54 -9.47
CA GLY A 483 13.75 2.62 -8.99
C GLY A 483 14.39 3.03 -7.64
N GLY A 484 14.87 2.04 -6.90
CA GLY A 484 15.48 2.20 -5.58
C GLY A 484 14.47 2.48 -4.45
N ASN A 485 13.17 2.47 -4.74
CA ASN A 485 12.09 2.59 -3.75
C ASN A 485 11.60 1.20 -3.29
N TRP A 486 10.91 1.15 -2.17
CA TRP A 486 10.21 -0.03 -1.63
C TRP A 486 11.11 -1.21 -1.25
N ALA A 487 12.43 -0.98 -1.22
CA ALA A 487 13.42 -2.04 -1.07
C ALA A 487 13.83 -2.30 0.39
N TRP A 488 13.68 -1.34 1.30
CA TRP A 488 14.15 -1.48 2.67
C TRP A 488 13.52 -2.66 3.41
N ARG A 489 14.36 -3.40 4.15
CA ARG A 489 13.97 -4.46 5.07
C ARG A 489 14.63 -4.30 6.43
N ALA A 490 13.89 -4.61 7.49
CA ALA A 490 14.44 -4.64 8.83
C ALA A 490 15.43 -5.80 9.00
N ALA A 491 16.44 -5.58 9.81
CA ALA A 491 17.39 -6.63 10.17
C ALA A 491 16.75 -7.69 11.06
N ASP A 492 17.25 -8.92 11.02
CA ASP A 492 16.84 -9.96 11.96
C ASP A 492 16.99 -9.48 13.41
N GLY A 493 16.00 -9.78 14.24
CA GLY A 493 15.98 -9.40 15.64
C GLY A 493 15.66 -7.92 15.92
N PHE A 494 15.25 -7.14 14.92
CA PHE A 494 14.84 -5.74 15.10
C PHE A 494 13.72 -5.58 16.14
N ALA A 495 12.80 -6.53 16.21
CA ALA A 495 11.66 -6.57 17.12
C ALA A 495 12.05 -7.06 18.54
N ALA A 496 13.11 -6.49 19.09
CA ALA A 496 13.63 -6.89 20.39
C ALA A 496 12.71 -6.46 21.56
N LYS A 497 12.63 -7.29 22.60
CA LYS A 497 11.85 -7.00 23.83
C LYS A 497 12.21 -5.67 24.49
N ALA A 498 13.50 -5.28 24.45
CA ALA A 498 13.94 -4.01 25.00
C ALA A 498 13.33 -2.81 24.24
N LEU A 499 13.26 -2.89 22.91
CA LEU A 499 12.62 -1.88 22.08
C LEU A 499 11.11 -1.85 22.32
N ALA A 500 10.45 -3.02 22.39
CA ALA A 500 9.03 -3.11 22.71
C ALA A 500 8.72 -2.41 24.04
N LYS A 501 9.55 -2.65 25.07
CA LYS A 501 9.40 -1.97 26.36
C LYS A 501 9.59 -0.46 26.23
N THR A 502 10.60 0.01 25.50
CA THR A 502 10.82 1.46 25.27
C THR A 502 9.61 2.10 24.61
N ILE A 503 9.06 1.47 23.56
CA ILE A 503 7.87 1.96 22.84
C ILE A 503 6.65 2.00 23.77
N HIS A 504 6.42 0.92 24.52
CA HIS A 504 5.35 0.83 25.50
C HIS A 504 5.45 1.95 26.54
N ASP A 505 6.63 2.15 27.15
CA ASP A 505 6.84 3.15 28.18
C ASP A 505 6.60 4.57 27.62
N GLU A 506 7.11 4.90 26.42
CA GLU A 506 6.87 6.19 25.78
C GLU A 506 5.37 6.40 25.44
N CYS A 507 4.69 5.40 24.88
CA CYS A 507 3.26 5.50 24.56
C CYS A 507 2.39 5.60 25.82
N SER A 508 2.77 4.95 26.91
CA SER A 508 2.06 4.99 28.19
C SER A 508 2.03 6.38 28.82
N VAL A 509 3.12 7.15 28.70
CA VAL A 509 3.19 8.56 29.16
C VAL A 509 2.06 9.40 28.55
N TYR A 510 1.68 9.09 27.31
CA TYR A 510 0.66 9.83 26.57
C TYR A 510 -0.71 9.12 26.52
N CYS A 511 -0.92 8.08 27.32
CA CYS A 511 -2.16 7.28 27.38
C CYS A 511 -2.58 6.71 26.01
N ARG A 512 -1.63 6.08 25.29
CA ARG A 512 -1.83 5.49 23.96
C ARG A 512 -1.55 3.97 23.89
N VAL A 513 -1.56 3.28 25.00
CA VAL A 513 -1.41 1.82 25.10
C VAL A 513 -2.73 1.10 25.30
#